data_ca09490dd65ff1b288b9978163cfe693
#
_entry.id   ca09490dd65ff1b288b9978163cfe693
#
_cell.length_a   1.000
_cell.length_b   1.000
_cell.length_c   1.000
_cell.angle_alpha   90.00
_cell.angle_beta   90.00
_cell.angle_gamma   90.00
#
_symmetry.space_group_name_H-M   'P 1'
#
loop_
_entity.id
_entity.type
_entity.pdbx_description
1 polymer ?
#
loop_
_entity_poly.entity_id
_entity_poly.type
_entity_poly.pdbx_seq_one_letter_code
_entity_poly.pdbx_strand_id
1 'polypeptide(L)'
;MVNSIEISPSILGGDHTALGESVEQIAKAGLKWVHFDVMDGHFVPNLSFGPGLLKALKKKYPDMFYDVHLMLDNPHLYIDAFADAGADLIAIHAEPDYPILPNARFFQVQLG
;
A
#
# COMPACT_ATOMS: atom_id res chain seq x y z
N MET A 1 -20.56 -15.87 -7.44
CA MET A 1 -19.81 -14.85 -6.90
C MET A 1 -19.43 -15.17 -5.48
N VAL A 2 -18.29 -14.93 -5.15
CA VAL A 2 -17.86 -15.25 -3.85
C VAL A 2 -17.58 -14.05 -3.07
N ASN A 3 -17.96 -14.10 -1.88
CA ASN A 3 -17.71 -13.02 -0.97
C ASN A 3 -16.71 -13.48 0.05
N SER A 4 -15.51 -13.82 -0.44
CA SER A 4 -14.45 -14.16 0.48
C SER A 4 -13.97 -12.88 1.19
N ILE A 5 -13.65 -13.04 2.45
CA ILE A 5 -13.03 -11.99 3.23
C ILE A 5 -11.53 -12.13 3.09
N GLU A 6 -10.87 -11.03 2.66
CA GLU A 6 -9.42 -10.98 2.61
C GLU A 6 -8.91 -10.27 3.85
N ILE A 7 -7.89 -10.82 4.47
CA ILE A 7 -7.19 -10.18 5.57
C ILE A 7 -5.91 -9.59 5.01
N SER A 8 -5.70 -8.30 5.24
CA SER A 8 -4.57 -7.55 4.70
C SER A 8 -3.74 -6.99 5.86
N PRO A 9 -2.82 -7.78 6.41
CA PRO A 9 -2.00 -7.33 7.53
C PRO A 9 -1.05 -6.23 7.12
N SER A 10 -0.92 -5.19 7.95
CA SER A 10 -0.01 -4.09 7.68
C SER A 10 1.39 -4.43 8.15
N ILE A 11 2.37 -4.32 7.26
CA ILE A 11 3.76 -4.52 7.63
C ILE A 11 4.33 -3.34 8.43
N LEU A 12 3.61 -2.22 8.49
CA LEU A 12 4.01 -1.09 9.33
C LEU A 12 4.12 -1.51 10.79
N GLY A 13 3.29 -2.45 11.24
CA GLY A 13 3.33 -2.98 12.60
C GLY A 13 4.40 -4.04 12.84
N GLY A 14 5.15 -4.42 11.81
CA GLY A 14 6.17 -5.45 11.91
C GLY A 14 7.54 -4.88 12.31
N ASP A 15 8.54 -5.73 12.23
CA ASP A 15 9.93 -5.32 12.49
C ASP A 15 10.48 -4.63 11.25
N HIS A 16 10.73 -3.33 11.36
CA HIS A 16 11.21 -2.51 10.25
C HIS A 16 12.64 -2.88 9.80
N THR A 17 13.37 -3.65 10.61
CA THR A 17 14.68 -4.16 10.18
C THR A 17 14.57 -5.43 9.34
N ALA A 18 13.37 -6.00 9.23
CA ALA A 18 13.15 -7.30 8.58
C ALA A 18 11.75 -7.37 7.93
N LEU A 19 11.41 -6.36 7.13
CA LEU A 19 10.07 -6.27 6.52
C LEU A 19 9.80 -7.39 5.52
N GLY A 20 10.84 -7.86 4.82
CA GLY A 20 10.69 -9.02 3.95
C GLY A 20 10.26 -10.26 4.70
N GLU A 21 10.79 -10.48 5.91
CA GLU A 21 10.36 -11.60 6.75
C GLU A 21 8.92 -11.45 7.20
N SER A 22 8.46 -10.22 7.43
CA SER A 22 7.05 -9.97 7.75
C SER A 22 6.14 -10.42 6.60
N VAL A 23 6.51 -10.12 5.36
CA VAL A 23 5.76 -10.59 4.19
C VAL A 23 5.77 -12.11 4.11
N GLU A 24 6.92 -12.73 4.36
CA GLU A 24 7.04 -14.19 4.37
C GLU A 24 6.12 -14.82 5.42
N GLN A 25 6.04 -14.25 6.60
CA GLN A 25 5.15 -14.73 7.66
C GLN A 25 3.68 -14.65 7.25
N ILE A 26 3.30 -13.58 6.55
CA ILE A 26 1.94 -13.45 6.02
C ILE A 26 1.65 -14.57 5.03
N ALA A 27 2.58 -14.83 4.13
CA ALA A 27 2.44 -15.89 3.14
C ALA A 27 2.35 -17.27 3.81
N LYS A 28 3.18 -17.52 4.83
CA LYS A 28 3.16 -18.79 5.56
C LYS A 28 1.87 -19.00 6.34
N ALA A 29 1.20 -17.92 6.73
CA ALA A 29 -0.10 -18.00 7.40
C ALA A 29 -1.24 -18.30 6.42
N GLY A 30 -0.96 -18.44 5.13
CA GLY A 30 -1.95 -18.72 4.12
C GLY A 30 -2.69 -17.48 3.60
N LEU A 31 -2.21 -16.30 3.96
CA LEU A 31 -2.79 -15.04 3.51
C LEU A 31 -2.06 -14.56 2.26
N LYS A 32 -2.75 -13.77 1.44
CA LYS A 32 -2.19 -13.30 0.17
C LYS A 32 -2.04 -11.79 0.08
N TRP A 33 -2.69 -11.05 0.95
CA TRP A 33 -2.69 -9.60 0.90
C TRP A 33 -1.68 -9.03 1.89
N VAL A 34 -0.96 -8.00 1.45
CA VAL A 34 -0.04 -7.22 2.27
C VAL A 34 -0.51 -5.79 2.26
N HIS A 35 -0.81 -5.23 3.42
CA HIS A 35 -1.18 -3.83 3.54
C HIS A 35 0.08 -2.98 3.73
N PHE A 36 0.25 -2.01 2.84
CA PHE A 36 1.44 -1.19 2.77
C PHE A 36 1.05 0.26 3.01
N ASP A 37 1.26 0.72 4.26
CA ASP A 37 0.87 2.06 4.68
C ASP A 37 1.96 3.07 4.38
N VAL A 38 1.62 4.10 3.60
CA VAL A 38 2.55 5.17 3.21
C VAL A 38 2.13 6.47 3.88
N MET A 39 3.03 7.05 4.65
CA MET A 39 2.81 8.24 5.46
C MET A 39 3.87 9.28 5.13
N ASP A 40 3.47 10.55 4.99
CA ASP A 40 4.35 11.63 4.52
C ASP A 40 4.80 12.61 5.60
N GLY A 41 4.29 12.48 6.83
CA GLY A 41 4.62 13.42 7.88
C GLY A 41 3.88 14.76 7.76
N HIS A 42 2.94 14.87 6.84
CA HIS A 42 2.12 16.06 6.62
C HIS A 42 0.64 15.76 6.83
N PHE A 43 0.09 14.89 6.00
CA PHE A 43 -1.30 14.45 6.16
C PHE A 43 -1.47 13.68 7.47
N VAL A 44 -0.46 12.91 7.84
CA VAL A 44 -0.38 12.18 9.11
C VAL A 44 0.96 12.47 9.78
N PRO A 45 1.05 12.39 11.13
CA PRO A 45 2.27 12.79 11.86
C PRO A 45 3.30 11.67 11.96
N ASN A 46 3.57 10.97 10.88
CA ASN A 46 4.58 9.91 10.84
C ASN A 46 5.14 9.79 9.43
N LEU A 47 6.30 9.16 9.32
CA LEU A 47 6.91 8.82 8.04
C LEU A 47 7.06 7.31 7.97
N SER A 48 6.76 6.71 6.83
CA SER A 48 6.88 5.25 6.73
C SER A 48 7.71 4.82 5.53
N PHE A 49 7.07 4.45 4.44
CA PHE A 49 7.72 3.71 3.36
C PHE A 49 7.63 4.44 2.04
N GLY A 50 8.56 4.12 1.13
CA GLY A 50 8.54 4.66 -0.22
C GLY A 50 8.35 3.56 -1.27
N PRO A 51 8.30 3.96 -2.57
CA PRO A 51 8.10 2.99 -3.65
C PRO A 51 9.28 2.04 -3.83
N GLY A 52 10.48 2.43 -3.42
CA GLY A 52 11.65 1.54 -3.50
C GLY A 52 11.49 0.29 -2.67
N LEU A 53 10.94 0.42 -1.45
CA LEU A 53 10.68 -0.75 -0.60
C LEU A 53 9.62 -1.65 -1.23
N LEU A 54 8.54 -1.07 -1.75
CA LEU A 54 7.49 -1.85 -2.41
C LEU A 54 8.05 -2.64 -3.59
N LYS A 55 8.87 -1.99 -4.41
CA LYS A 55 9.51 -2.63 -5.56
C LYS A 55 10.35 -3.83 -5.12
N ALA A 56 11.12 -3.68 -4.05
CA ALA A 56 11.96 -4.76 -3.53
C ALA A 56 11.12 -5.93 -3.00
N LEU A 57 10.04 -5.63 -2.29
CA LEU A 57 9.14 -6.65 -1.77
C LEU A 57 8.41 -7.38 -2.90
N LYS A 58 7.94 -6.65 -3.90
CA LYS A 58 7.25 -7.25 -5.06
C LYS A 58 8.18 -8.16 -5.84
N LYS A 59 9.44 -7.77 -5.96
CA LYS A 59 10.44 -8.59 -6.66
C LYS A 59 10.72 -9.90 -5.91
N LYS A 60 10.80 -9.83 -4.59
CA LYS A 60 11.12 -11.01 -3.76
C LYS A 60 9.90 -11.89 -3.52
N TYR A 61 8.72 -11.29 -3.40
CA TYR A 61 7.47 -11.98 -3.12
C TYR A 61 6.40 -11.56 -4.15
N PRO A 62 6.57 -11.98 -5.42
CA PRO A 62 5.71 -11.48 -6.51
C PRO A 62 4.28 -12.01 -6.48
N ASP A 63 4.04 -13.11 -5.73
CA ASP A 63 2.71 -13.72 -5.69
C ASP A 63 1.79 -13.08 -4.66
N MET A 64 2.30 -12.15 -3.85
CA MET A 64 1.47 -11.43 -2.88
C MET A 64 0.72 -10.29 -3.56
N PHE A 65 -0.43 -9.96 -3.01
CA PHE A 65 -1.24 -8.83 -3.45
C PHE A 65 -0.92 -7.63 -2.55
N TYR A 66 -0.40 -6.57 -3.14
CA TYR A 66 0.06 -5.40 -2.40
C TYR A 66 -1.01 -4.32 -2.42
N ASP A 67 -1.65 -4.15 -1.26
CA ASP A 67 -2.73 -3.21 -0.99
C ASP A 67 -2.09 -1.96 -0.38
N VAL A 68 -1.89 -0.92 -1.20
CA VAL A 68 -1.13 0.27 -0.84
C VAL A 68 -2.08 1.38 -0.42
N HIS A 69 -1.85 1.92 0.77
CA HIS A 69 -2.65 2.99 1.35
C HIS A 69 -1.80 4.25 1.44
N LEU A 70 -2.13 5.25 0.63
CA LEU A 70 -1.38 6.50 0.57
C LEU A 70 -2.03 7.54 1.49
N MET A 71 -1.39 7.80 2.62
CA MET A 71 -1.79 8.85 3.56
C MET A 71 -0.90 10.06 3.29
N LEU A 72 -1.17 10.73 2.17
CA LEU A 72 -0.35 11.81 1.63
C LEU A 72 -1.20 13.04 1.36
N ASP A 73 -0.59 14.23 1.51
CA ASP A 73 -1.23 15.47 1.09
C ASP A 73 -1.37 15.57 -0.43
N ASN A 74 -0.42 14.97 -1.16
CA ASN A 74 -0.37 15.05 -2.62
C ASN A 74 -0.29 13.65 -3.25
N PRO A 75 -1.30 12.78 -3.03
CA PRO A 75 -1.22 11.40 -3.52
C PRO A 75 -1.11 11.30 -5.03
N HIS A 76 -1.70 12.26 -5.76
CA HIS A 76 -1.69 12.27 -7.23
C HIS A 76 -0.28 12.33 -7.81
N LEU A 77 0.70 12.82 -7.05
CA LEU A 77 2.08 12.89 -7.50
C LEU A 77 2.79 11.53 -7.40
N TYR A 78 2.21 10.57 -6.66
CA TYR A 78 2.91 9.32 -6.33
C TYR A 78 2.20 8.06 -6.82
N ILE A 79 0.99 8.18 -7.37
CA ILE A 79 0.22 7.02 -7.82
C ILE A 79 1.00 6.22 -8.86
N ASP A 80 1.56 6.89 -9.87
CA ASP A 80 2.30 6.20 -10.92
C ASP A 80 3.53 5.48 -10.35
N ALA A 81 4.26 6.13 -9.44
CA ALA A 81 5.45 5.53 -8.85
C ALA A 81 5.12 4.25 -8.08
N PHE A 82 4.03 4.25 -7.32
CA PHE A 82 3.62 3.06 -6.58
C PHE A 82 3.02 1.98 -7.47
N ALA A 83 2.29 2.38 -8.52
CA ALA A 83 1.79 1.42 -9.51
C ALA A 83 2.95 0.72 -10.22
N ASP A 84 3.95 1.48 -10.65
CA ASP A 84 5.14 0.93 -11.32
C ASP A 84 5.96 0.05 -10.38
N ALA A 85 5.95 0.35 -9.09
CA ALA A 85 6.67 -0.43 -8.08
C ALA A 85 6.00 -1.78 -7.79
N GLY A 86 4.73 -1.96 -8.20
CA GLY A 86 4.05 -3.23 -8.04
C GLY A 86 2.80 -3.21 -7.17
N ALA A 87 2.25 -2.03 -6.88
CA ALA A 87 0.98 -1.96 -6.16
C ALA A 87 -0.14 -2.60 -6.98
N ASP A 88 -0.91 -3.46 -6.35
CA ASP A 88 -2.07 -4.10 -6.97
C ASP A 88 -3.35 -3.31 -6.70
N LEU A 89 -3.38 -2.58 -5.59
CA LEU A 89 -4.47 -1.70 -5.22
C LEU A 89 -3.88 -0.48 -4.54
N ILE A 90 -4.39 0.70 -4.89
CA ILE A 90 -3.96 1.95 -4.26
C ILE A 90 -5.18 2.66 -3.71
N ALA A 91 -5.17 2.91 -2.40
CA ALA A 91 -6.19 3.69 -1.72
C ALA A 91 -5.64 5.07 -1.38
N ILE A 92 -6.41 6.10 -1.68
CA ILE A 92 -6.07 7.48 -1.38
C ILE A 92 -7.16 8.13 -0.56
N HIS A 93 -6.84 9.26 0.08
CA HIS A 93 -7.81 10.01 0.87
C HIS A 93 -8.37 11.17 0.04
N ALA A 94 -9.65 11.49 0.25
CA ALA A 94 -10.31 12.59 -0.44
C ALA A 94 -10.11 13.93 0.28
N GLU A 95 -9.69 13.91 1.53
CA GLU A 95 -9.58 15.12 2.35
C GLU A 95 -8.54 16.12 1.87
N PRO A 96 -7.35 15.70 1.38
CA PRO A 96 -6.38 16.67 0.85
C PRO A 96 -6.90 17.37 -0.40
N ASP A 97 -6.48 18.61 -0.58
CA ASP A 97 -6.86 19.40 -1.74
C ASP A 97 -5.95 19.08 -2.93
N TYR A 98 -6.43 18.21 -3.81
CA TYR A 98 -5.69 17.79 -5.01
C TYR A 98 -6.70 17.34 -6.09
N PRO A 99 -6.28 17.34 -7.37
CA PRO A 99 -7.17 16.84 -8.43
C PRO A 99 -7.35 15.34 -8.33
N ILE A 100 -8.60 14.89 -8.32
CA ILE A 100 -8.93 13.47 -8.39
C ILE A 100 -8.68 13.01 -9.82
N LEU A 101 -7.81 12.00 -9.98
CA LEU A 101 -7.46 11.50 -11.30
C LEU A 101 -8.63 10.73 -11.93
N PRO A 102 -8.82 10.87 -13.24
CA PRO A 102 -9.94 10.21 -13.91
C PRO A 102 -9.78 8.69 -14.01
N ASN A 103 -8.56 8.18 -13.95
CA ASN A 103 -8.31 6.75 -14.08
C ASN A 103 -8.31 6.07 -12.71
N ALA A 104 -9.49 5.68 -12.24
CA ALA A 104 -9.67 5.14 -10.90
C ALA A 104 -9.52 3.62 -10.80
N ARG A 105 -9.15 2.94 -11.87
CA ARG A 105 -9.10 1.46 -11.82
C ARG A 105 -8.00 0.90 -10.95
N PHE A 106 -7.00 1.71 -10.60
CA PHE A 106 -5.88 1.29 -9.77
C PHE A 106 -6.00 1.74 -8.33
N PHE A 107 -7.03 2.49 -7.97
CA PHE A 107 -7.12 3.03 -6.63
C PHE A 107 -8.57 3.21 -6.22
N GLN A 108 -8.77 3.35 -4.92
CA GLN A 108 -10.06 3.73 -4.35
C GLN A 108 -9.86 4.93 -3.44
N VAL A 109 -10.90 5.75 -3.32
CA VAL A 109 -10.87 6.93 -2.48
C VAL A 109 -11.47 6.57 -1.13
N GLN A 110 -10.77 6.95 -0.06
CA GLN A 110 -11.26 6.77 1.30
C GLN A 110 -11.72 8.10 1.87
N LEU A 111 -12.79 8.07 2.62
CA LEU A 111 -13.37 9.22 3.30
C LEU A 111 -13.18 9.06 4.81
N GLY A 112 -12.70 10.11 5.42
CA GLY A 112 -12.53 10.17 6.86
C GLY A 112 -11.33 9.43 7.35
#